data_24360baf97c846fde075a32cd93b4447
#
_entry.id   24360baf97c846fde075a32cd93b4447
#
_cell.length_a   1.000
_cell.length_b   1.000
_cell.length_c   1.000
_cell.angle_alpha   90.00
_cell.angle_beta   90.00
_cell.angle_gamma   90.00
#
_symmetry.space_group_name_H-M   'P 1'
#
loop_
_entity.id
_entity.type
_entity.pdbx_description
1 polymer ?
#
loop_
_entity_poly.entity_id
_entity_poly.type
_entity_poly.pdbx_seq_one_letter_code
_entity_poly.pdbx_strand_id
1 'polypeptide(L)'
;MNPQMKIPRVNLHTHTCRCKHAKGNIADYCEAALKAGVSILGFSDHSPFPDAEYASSRMDFSELPDYRKEIEDAKQKFPQLTILAGLEIDYRPVLGSAFYREEYLEKLNLDYMIAGVHFLPAENGTPARYLNFEKPFSTETVRRFVKETLRVMETGLAVYIAHPDITAINCERWTPDLKAAYKDICEASLSL
;
A
#
# COMPACT_ATOMS: atom_id res chain seq x y z
N MET A 1 32.06 -12.19 23.69
CA MET A 1 31.35 -10.94 23.38
C MET A 1 30.16 -11.31 22.50
N ASN A 2 28.95 -11.09 22.99
CA ASN A 2 27.73 -11.37 22.22
C ASN A 2 27.71 -10.38 21.04
N PRO A 3 27.68 -10.81 19.77
CA PRO A 3 27.52 -9.87 18.67
C PRO A 3 26.16 -9.19 18.86
N GLN A 4 26.16 -7.89 19.11
CA GLN A 4 24.92 -7.12 19.13
C GLN A 4 24.18 -7.40 17.81
N MET A 5 23.06 -8.08 17.89
CA MET A 5 22.18 -8.28 16.73
C MET A 5 21.77 -6.89 16.23
N LYS A 6 22.37 -6.48 15.12
CA LYS A 6 22.00 -5.21 14.48
C LYS A 6 20.58 -5.36 13.95
N ILE A 7 19.63 -4.62 14.52
CA ILE A 7 18.25 -4.61 14.03
C ILE A 7 18.27 -4.18 12.56
N PRO A 8 17.70 -4.98 11.64
CA PRO A 8 17.67 -4.62 10.22
C PRO A 8 16.85 -3.35 10.00
N ARG A 9 17.33 -2.46 9.14
CA ARG A 9 16.53 -1.33 8.65
C ARG A 9 15.66 -1.84 7.51
N VAL A 10 14.35 -1.68 7.65
CA VAL A 10 13.33 -2.22 6.74
C VAL A 10 12.54 -1.08 6.12
N ASN A 11 12.29 -1.14 4.83
CA ASN A 11 11.32 -0.32 4.13
C ASN A 11 10.50 -1.20 3.18
N LEU A 12 9.20 -1.34 3.46
CA LEU A 12 8.27 -2.16 2.66
C LEU A 12 7.21 -1.32 1.94
N HIS A 13 7.35 0.03 1.97
CA HIS A 13 6.42 0.92 1.28
C HIS A 13 7.21 1.84 0.34
N THR A 14 7.35 1.42 -0.91
CA THR A 14 8.16 2.11 -1.91
C THR A 14 7.45 2.14 -3.26
N HIS A 15 7.31 3.33 -3.82
CA HIS A 15 6.73 3.57 -5.15
C HIS A 15 7.80 3.97 -6.15
N THR A 16 7.77 3.38 -7.33
CA THR A 16 8.63 3.73 -8.45
C THR A 16 7.92 4.69 -9.42
N CYS A 17 8.60 5.07 -10.51
CA CYS A 17 8.00 5.87 -11.56
C CYS A 17 6.76 5.22 -12.21
N ARG A 18 6.53 3.91 -12.01
CA ARG A 18 5.35 3.19 -12.50
C ARG A 18 4.05 3.70 -11.87
N CYS A 19 4.11 4.24 -10.66
CA CYS A 19 2.97 4.91 -10.02
C CYS A 19 2.66 6.31 -10.57
N LYS A 20 3.46 6.83 -11.52
CA LYS A 20 3.27 8.12 -12.20
C LYS A 20 3.32 9.37 -11.30
N HIS A 21 3.49 9.19 -9.99
CA HIS A 21 3.68 10.26 -8.99
C HIS A 21 5.00 10.15 -8.21
N ALA A 22 5.77 9.09 -8.43
CA ALA A 22 7.13 8.93 -7.90
C ALA A 22 8.16 9.05 -9.04
N LYS A 23 9.44 9.14 -8.69
CA LYS A 23 10.57 9.22 -9.63
C LYS A 23 11.51 8.05 -9.37
N GLY A 24 12.28 7.68 -10.40
CA GLY A 24 13.25 6.59 -10.30
C GLY A 24 12.64 5.20 -10.55
N ASN A 25 13.50 4.29 -10.95
CA ASN A 25 13.19 2.89 -11.18
C ASN A 25 13.62 2.01 -10.00
N ILE A 26 13.41 0.71 -10.08
CA ILE A 26 13.77 -0.25 -9.04
C ILE A 26 15.25 -0.18 -8.67
N ALA A 27 16.15 -0.05 -9.65
CA ALA A 27 17.58 0.03 -9.39
C ALA A 27 17.98 1.31 -8.63
N ASP A 28 17.37 2.46 -8.96
CA ASP A 28 17.63 3.73 -8.26
C ASP A 28 17.28 3.63 -6.77
N TYR A 29 16.16 2.95 -6.44
CA TYR A 29 15.75 2.72 -5.06
C TYR A 29 16.66 1.73 -4.34
N CYS A 30 17.15 0.69 -5.01
CA CYS A 30 18.13 -0.23 -4.43
C CYS A 30 19.44 0.49 -4.07
N GLU A 31 19.95 1.33 -4.97
CA GLU A 31 21.15 2.14 -4.70
C GLU A 31 20.94 3.12 -3.53
N ALA A 32 19.79 3.79 -3.48
CA ALA A 32 19.44 4.68 -2.39
C ALA A 32 19.30 3.93 -1.06
N ALA A 33 18.69 2.76 -1.06
CA ALA A 33 18.54 1.88 0.10
C ALA A 33 19.90 1.46 0.68
N LEU A 34 20.84 1.04 -0.17
CA LEU A 34 22.21 0.71 0.24
C LEU A 34 22.91 1.91 0.89
N LYS A 35 22.83 3.10 0.26
CA LYS A 35 23.41 4.34 0.80
C LYS A 35 22.80 4.71 2.15
N ALA A 36 21.51 4.45 2.37
CA ALA A 36 20.79 4.71 3.62
C ALA A 36 20.99 3.62 4.68
N GLY A 37 21.68 2.52 4.35
CA GLY A 37 21.88 1.38 5.25
C GLY A 37 20.60 0.58 5.51
N VAL A 38 19.64 0.61 4.57
CA VAL A 38 18.50 -0.30 4.54
C VAL A 38 18.99 -1.70 4.17
N SER A 39 18.48 -2.71 4.83
CA SER A 39 18.83 -4.11 4.58
C SER A 39 17.70 -4.93 3.96
N ILE A 40 16.46 -4.51 4.20
CA ILE A 40 15.27 -5.15 3.61
C ILE A 40 14.47 -4.06 2.89
N LEU A 41 14.36 -4.19 1.57
CA LEU A 41 13.64 -3.26 0.71
C LEU A 41 12.49 -3.99 0.01
N GLY A 42 11.27 -3.55 0.21
CA GLY A 42 10.11 -4.05 -0.49
C GLY A 42 9.59 -3.01 -1.48
N PHE A 43 9.26 -3.43 -2.69
CA PHE A 43 8.56 -2.63 -3.68
C PHE A 43 7.06 -2.85 -3.53
N SER A 44 6.31 -1.77 -3.53
CA SER A 44 4.86 -1.78 -3.31
C SER A 44 4.16 -0.74 -4.17
N ASP A 45 4.49 -0.69 -5.46
CA ASP A 45 3.78 0.17 -6.40
C ASP A 45 2.27 -0.08 -6.34
N HIS A 46 1.45 0.94 -6.62
CA HIS A 46 0.00 0.80 -6.62
C HIS A 46 -0.45 -0.30 -7.58
N SER A 47 -1.30 -1.20 -7.08
CA SER A 47 -1.86 -2.28 -7.89
C SER A 47 -2.73 -1.72 -9.02
N PRO A 48 -2.48 -2.07 -10.28
CA PRO A 48 -3.35 -1.67 -11.39
C PRO A 48 -4.65 -2.45 -11.37
N PHE A 49 -5.67 -1.96 -12.07
CA PHE A 49 -6.94 -2.67 -12.24
C PHE A 49 -7.13 -3.11 -13.70
N PRO A 50 -7.81 -4.26 -13.95
CA PRO A 50 -8.03 -4.76 -15.31
C PRO A 50 -8.84 -3.82 -16.19
N ASP A 51 -9.70 -2.99 -15.60
CA ASP A 51 -10.54 -1.99 -16.27
C ASP A 51 -9.84 -0.63 -16.42
N ALA A 52 -8.55 -0.54 -16.08
CA ALA A 52 -7.75 0.68 -16.10
C ALA A 52 -8.32 1.83 -15.24
N GLU A 53 -9.18 1.53 -14.26
CA GLU A 53 -9.67 2.55 -13.34
C GLU A 53 -8.50 3.16 -12.56
N TYR A 54 -8.48 4.48 -12.43
CA TYR A 54 -7.40 5.25 -11.78
C TYR A 54 -6.01 5.10 -12.41
N ALA A 55 -5.94 4.85 -13.71
CA ALA A 55 -4.69 4.66 -14.44
C ALA A 55 -3.69 5.83 -14.35
N SER A 56 -4.14 7.03 -13.92
CA SER A 56 -3.26 8.20 -13.73
C SER A 56 -2.28 8.07 -12.56
N SER A 57 -2.49 7.13 -11.64
CA SER A 57 -1.67 6.96 -10.44
C SER A 57 -1.06 5.56 -10.27
N ARG A 58 -1.11 4.74 -11.32
CA ARG A 58 -0.61 3.35 -11.28
C ARG A 58 -0.16 2.88 -12.66
N MET A 59 0.62 1.81 -12.69
CA MET A 59 1.00 1.15 -13.95
C MET A 59 -0.21 0.56 -14.67
N ASP A 60 -0.07 0.22 -15.92
CA ASP A 60 -1.09 -0.54 -16.63
C ASP A 60 -1.08 -2.01 -16.17
N PHE A 61 -2.25 -2.68 -16.22
CA PHE A 61 -2.37 -4.07 -15.76
C PHE A 61 -1.44 -5.02 -16.53
N SER A 62 -1.19 -4.73 -17.80
CA SER A 62 -0.28 -5.49 -18.67
C SER A 62 1.20 -5.34 -18.29
N GLU A 63 1.57 -4.34 -17.47
CA GLU A 63 2.96 -4.12 -17.04
C GLU A 63 3.36 -4.97 -15.81
N LEU A 64 2.40 -5.66 -15.17
CA LEU A 64 2.68 -6.46 -13.98
C LEU A 64 3.78 -7.52 -14.16
N PRO A 65 3.84 -8.27 -15.28
CA PRO A 65 4.93 -9.23 -15.50
C PRO A 65 6.30 -8.54 -15.61
N ASP A 66 6.37 -7.38 -16.27
CA ASP A 66 7.61 -6.62 -16.42
C ASP A 66 8.07 -6.03 -15.09
N TYR A 67 7.12 -5.50 -14.29
CA TYR A 67 7.37 -5.06 -12.91
C TYR A 67 7.97 -6.18 -12.05
N ARG A 68 7.35 -7.35 -12.08
CA ARG A 68 7.83 -8.51 -11.33
C ARG A 68 9.21 -8.96 -11.77
N LYS A 69 9.44 -8.98 -13.10
CA LYS A 69 10.74 -9.33 -13.67
C LYS A 69 11.84 -8.34 -13.27
N GLU A 70 11.57 -7.03 -13.32
CA GLU A 70 12.52 -6.00 -12.93
C GLU A 70 12.96 -6.15 -11.46
N ILE A 71 12.05 -6.55 -10.57
CA ILE A 71 12.38 -6.85 -9.16
C ILE A 71 13.29 -8.09 -9.07
N GLU A 72 13.04 -9.15 -9.84
CA GLU A 72 13.91 -10.32 -9.85
C GLU A 72 15.31 -10.02 -10.38
N ASP A 73 15.39 -9.21 -11.44
CA ASP A 73 16.69 -8.75 -11.97
C ASP A 73 17.45 -7.92 -10.90
N ALA A 74 16.73 -7.11 -10.12
CA ALA A 74 17.30 -6.35 -9.01
C ALA A 74 17.81 -7.25 -7.87
N LYS A 75 17.10 -8.33 -7.51
CA LYS A 75 17.59 -9.32 -6.51
C LYS A 75 18.95 -9.88 -6.89
N GLN A 76 19.18 -10.11 -8.18
CA GLN A 76 20.47 -10.60 -8.67
C GLN A 76 21.56 -9.51 -8.68
N LYS A 77 21.19 -8.29 -9.06
CA LYS A 77 22.11 -7.15 -9.17
C LYS A 77 22.56 -6.61 -7.80
N PHE A 78 21.70 -6.68 -6.79
CA PHE A 78 21.92 -6.13 -5.46
C PHE A 78 21.88 -7.20 -4.35
N PRO A 79 22.79 -8.19 -4.36
CA PRO A 79 22.76 -9.31 -3.40
C PRO A 79 22.98 -8.89 -1.93
N GLN A 80 23.36 -7.63 -1.67
CA GLN A 80 23.51 -7.06 -0.33
C GLN A 80 22.15 -6.67 0.30
N LEU A 81 21.07 -6.58 -0.51
CA LEU A 81 19.72 -6.27 -0.07
C LEU A 81 18.87 -7.54 -0.05
N THR A 82 18.04 -7.69 0.98
CA THR A 82 16.87 -8.54 0.87
C THR A 82 15.78 -7.74 0.15
N ILE A 83 15.50 -8.10 -1.10
CA ILE A 83 14.49 -7.41 -1.90
C ILE A 83 13.20 -8.23 -1.93
N LEU A 84 12.07 -7.59 -1.65
CA LEU A 84 10.75 -8.21 -1.65
C LEU A 84 9.88 -7.58 -2.74
N ALA A 85 9.13 -8.44 -3.44
CA ALA A 85 8.16 -8.04 -4.45
C ALA A 85 6.78 -7.93 -3.80
N GLY A 86 6.18 -6.77 -3.87
CA GLY A 86 4.84 -6.53 -3.33
C GLY A 86 4.05 -5.54 -4.18
N LEU A 87 2.85 -5.25 -3.73
CA LEU A 87 1.97 -4.20 -4.26
C LEU A 87 1.25 -3.51 -3.11
N GLU A 88 0.99 -2.21 -3.26
CA GLU A 88 0.01 -1.52 -2.45
C GLU A 88 -1.35 -1.63 -3.13
N ILE A 89 -2.26 -2.37 -2.49
CA ILE A 89 -3.60 -2.58 -3.04
C ILE A 89 -4.58 -1.55 -2.51
N ASP A 90 -5.44 -1.07 -3.41
CA ASP A 90 -6.72 -0.46 -3.08
C ASP A 90 -7.80 -1.55 -3.23
N TYR A 91 -8.42 -1.95 -2.14
CA TYR A 91 -9.41 -3.04 -2.19
C TYR A 91 -10.72 -2.57 -2.80
N ARG A 92 -11.11 -3.19 -3.91
CA ARG A 92 -12.40 -2.98 -4.58
C ARG A 92 -13.31 -4.17 -4.33
N PRO A 93 -14.37 -4.02 -3.53
CA PRO A 93 -15.26 -5.14 -3.20
C PRO A 93 -15.86 -5.85 -4.42
N VAL A 94 -16.05 -5.12 -5.53
CA VAL A 94 -16.58 -5.69 -6.79
C VAL A 94 -15.67 -6.75 -7.41
N LEU A 95 -14.36 -6.67 -7.17
CA LEU A 95 -13.39 -7.69 -7.63
C LEU A 95 -13.33 -8.90 -6.69
N GLY A 96 -13.64 -8.68 -5.42
CA GLY A 96 -13.55 -9.71 -4.38
C GLY A 96 -12.11 -10.06 -3.98
N SER A 97 -11.94 -10.65 -2.82
CA SER A 97 -10.61 -11.01 -2.28
C SER A 97 -9.90 -12.12 -3.10
N ALA A 98 -10.65 -12.99 -3.75
CA ALA A 98 -10.09 -14.03 -4.61
C ALA A 98 -9.27 -13.45 -5.77
N PHE A 99 -9.76 -12.38 -6.42
CA PHE A 99 -9.02 -11.70 -7.49
C PHE A 99 -7.62 -11.27 -7.03
N TYR A 100 -7.51 -10.60 -5.86
CA TYR A 100 -6.21 -10.12 -5.36
C TYR A 100 -5.27 -11.28 -5.02
N ARG A 101 -5.80 -12.36 -4.47
CA ARG A 101 -5.03 -13.56 -4.15
C ARG A 101 -4.51 -14.23 -5.42
N GLU A 102 -5.40 -14.51 -6.35
CA GLU A 102 -5.06 -15.26 -7.57
C GLU A 102 -4.19 -14.44 -8.53
N GLU A 103 -4.59 -13.18 -8.84
CA GLU A 103 -3.88 -12.38 -9.84
C GLU A 103 -2.56 -11.81 -9.32
N TYR A 104 -2.48 -11.41 -8.05
CA TYR A 104 -1.27 -10.76 -7.52
C TYR A 104 -0.39 -11.71 -6.69
N LEU A 105 -0.91 -12.35 -5.64
CA LEU A 105 -0.07 -13.20 -4.82
C LEU A 105 0.38 -14.45 -5.55
N GLU A 106 -0.54 -15.16 -6.20
CA GLU A 106 -0.24 -16.47 -6.80
C GLU A 106 0.40 -16.33 -8.18
N LYS A 107 -0.27 -15.67 -9.16
CA LYS A 107 0.24 -15.57 -10.54
C LYS A 107 1.53 -14.76 -10.64
N LEU A 108 1.63 -13.64 -9.94
CA LEU A 108 2.86 -12.83 -9.91
C LEU A 108 3.88 -13.34 -8.91
N ASN A 109 3.52 -14.31 -8.07
CA ASN A 109 4.36 -14.81 -7.00
C ASN A 109 4.94 -13.66 -6.15
N LEU A 110 4.04 -12.81 -5.62
CA LEU A 110 4.44 -11.71 -4.74
C LEU A 110 4.78 -12.22 -3.35
N ASP A 111 5.75 -11.57 -2.72
CA ASP A 111 6.16 -11.86 -1.35
C ASP A 111 5.15 -11.30 -0.33
N TYR A 112 4.46 -10.17 -0.67
CA TYR A 112 3.50 -9.51 0.22
C TYR A 112 2.59 -8.55 -0.52
N MET A 113 1.52 -8.12 0.15
CA MET A 113 0.74 -6.94 -0.21
C MET A 113 0.58 -6.06 1.02
N ILE A 114 0.53 -4.74 0.81
CA ILE A 114 0.06 -3.75 1.78
C ILE A 114 -1.23 -3.15 1.26
N ALA A 115 -2.06 -2.59 2.13
CA ALA A 115 -3.31 -1.97 1.69
C ALA A 115 -3.35 -0.48 2.02
N GLY A 116 -3.60 0.34 1.00
CA GLY A 116 -4.00 1.73 1.12
C GLY A 116 -5.50 1.90 0.86
N VAL A 117 -6.10 2.93 1.44
CA VAL A 117 -7.47 3.33 1.12
C VAL A 117 -7.42 4.72 0.53
N HIS A 118 -7.34 4.80 -0.79
CA HIS A 118 -7.30 6.07 -1.54
C HIS A 118 -8.66 6.43 -2.15
N PHE A 119 -9.57 5.46 -2.19
CA PHE A 119 -10.89 5.60 -2.80
C PHE A 119 -11.97 5.18 -1.82
N LEU A 120 -13.07 5.91 -1.82
CA LEU A 120 -14.29 5.52 -1.15
C LEU A 120 -15.28 4.99 -2.20
N PRO A 121 -15.75 3.74 -2.08
CA PRO A 121 -16.73 3.19 -3.01
C PRO A 121 -18.05 3.96 -2.97
N ALA A 122 -18.87 3.80 -4.02
CA ALA A 122 -20.23 4.34 -4.02
C ALA A 122 -21.04 3.71 -2.87
N GLU A 123 -21.74 4.53 -2.11
CA GLU A 123 -22.56 4.09 -0.98
C GLU A 123 -23.74 5.04 -0.76
N ASN A 124 -24.94 4.50 -0.51
CA ASN A 124 -26.15 5.26 -0.14
C ASN A 124 -26.42 6.48 -1.02
N GLY A 125 -26.29 6.36 -2.34
CA GLY A 125 -26.46 7.44 -3.30
C GLY A 125 -25.28 8.41 -3.42
N THR A 126 -24.22 8.24 -2.63
CA THR A 126 -22.95 8.97 -2.79
C THR A 126 -22.08 8.23 -3.79
N PRO A 127 -21.61 8.87 -4.88
CA PRO A 127 -20.77 8.23 -5.88
C PRO A 127 -19.40 7.84 -5.30
N ALA A 128 -18.76 6.86 -5.94
CA ALA A 128 -17.36 6.55 -5.66
C ALA A 128 -16.46 7.77 -5.92
N ARG A 129 -15.47 7.98 -5.08
CA ARG A 129 -14.57 9.13 -5.23
C ARG A 129 -13.15 8.82 -4.74
N TYR A 130 -12.18 9.46 -5.40
CA TYR A 130 -10.82 9.58 -4.89
C TYR A 130 -10.80 10.54 -3.68
N LEU A 131 -9.99 10.24 -2.67
CA LEU A 131 -9.79 11.12 -1.52
C LEU A 131 -8.96 12.34 -1.94
N ASN A 132 -9.51 13.54 -1.75
CA ASN A 132 -8.78 14.78 -2.04
C ASN A 132 -8.04 15.23 -0.77
N PHE A 133 -6.74 15.06 -0.77
CA PHE A 133 -5.86 15.36 0.38
C PHE A 133 -5.46 16.84 0.50
N GLU A 134 -5.99 17.72 -0.35
CA GLU A 134 -5.71 19.17 -0.27
C GLU A 134 -6.53 19.90 0.79
N LYS A 135 -7.58 19.27 1.31
CA LYS A 135 -8.52 19.87 2.24
C LYS A 135 -8.80 18.95 3.43
N PRO A 136 -9.17 19.52 4.60
CA PRO A 136 -9.64 18.73 5.73
C PRO A 136 -10.85 17.87 5.33
N PHE A 137 -10.88 16.64 5.84
CA PHE A 137 -11.98 15.72 5.60
C PHE A 137 -13.13 15.94 6.58
N SER A 138 -14.36 15.77 6.08
CA SER A 138 -15.54 15.76 6.95
C SER A 138 -15.53 14.51 7.85
N THR A 139 -16.17 14.58 9.01
CA THR A 139 -16.37 13.43 9.91
C THR A 139 -16.99 12.23 9.18
N GLU A 140 -17.93 12.47 8.26
CA GLU A 140 -18.52 11.40 7.44
C GLU A 140 -17.49 10.73 6.53
N THR A 141 -16.63 11.51 5.89
CA THR A 141 -15.55 10.96 5.05
C THR A 141 -14.58 10.10 5.87
N VAL A 142 -14.21 10.56 7.08
CA VAL A 142 -13.34 9.79 7.98
C VAL A 142 -14.01 8.48 8.41
N ARG A 143 -15.27 8.50 8.78
CA ARG A 143 -16.00 7.26 9.14
C ARG A 143 -16.07 6.27 7.99
N ARG A 144 -16.30 6.75 6.77
CA ARG A 144 -16.27 5.89 5.57
C ARG A 144 -14.87 5.33 5.32
N PHE A 145 -13.83 6.14 5.46
CA PHE A 145 -12.44 5.69 5.36
C PHE A 145 -12.14 4.58 6.37
N VAL A 146 -12.51 4.75 7.64
CA VAL A 146 -12.33 3.73 8.67
C VAL A 146 -13.08 2.45 8.30
N LYS A 147 -14.33 2.56 7.86
CA LYS A 147 -15.14 1.40 7.42
C LYS A 147 -14.45 0.62 6.28
N GLU A 148 -13.90 1.32 5.27
CA GLU A 148 -13.19 0.65 4.18
C GLU A 148 -11.84 0.06 4.64
N THR A 149 -11.16 0.72 5.58
CA THR A 149 -9.94 0.19 6.20
C THR A 149 -10.24 -1.12 6.95
N LEU A 150 -11.25 -1.15 7.77
CA LEU A 150 -11.68 -2.37 8.48
C LEU A 150 -12.06 -3.47 7.49
N ARG A 151 -12.78 -3.14 6.42
CA ARG A 151 -13.16 -4.10 5.38
C ARG A 151 -11.95 -4.76 4.72
N VAL A 152 -10.90 -4.02 4.39
CA VAL A 152 -9.70 -4.61 3.80
C VAL A 152 -8.92 -5.42 4.82
N MET A 153 -8.86 -5.00 6.08
CA MET A 153 -8.23 -5.77 7.16
C MET A 153 -8.88 -7.16 7.31
N GLU A 154 -10.21 -7.24 7.30
CA GLU A 154 -10.97 -8.50 7.39
C GLU A 154 -10.66 -9.48 6.25
N THR A 155 -10.14 -9.01 5.10
CA THR A 155 -9.78 -9.91 3.98
C THR A 155 -8.54 -10.76 4.25
N GLY A 156 -7.67 -10.33 5.16
CA GLY A 156 -6.37 -10.95 5.42
C GLY A 156 -5.39 -10.89 4.22
N LEU A 157 -5.63 -9.99 3.24
CA LEU A 157 -4.79 -9.87 2.05
C LEU A 157 -3.50 -9.09 2.29
N ALA A 158 -3.52 -8.13 3.19
CA ALA A 158 -2.42 -7.21 3.43
C ALA A 158 -1.70 -7.54 4.74
N VAL A 159 -0.38 -7.44 4.74
CA VAL A 159 0.45 -7.64 5.94
C VAL A 159 0.38 -6.45 6.89
N TYR A 160 0.04 -5.27 6.40
CA TYR A 160 -0.30 -4.08 7.19
C TYR A 160 -1.09 -3.07 6.35
N ILE A 161 -1.70 -2.09 7.04
CA ILE A 161 -2.38 -0.96 6.40
C ILE A 161 -1.39 0.20 6.25
N ALA A 162 -1.22 0.68 5.04
CA ALA A 162 -0.43 1.87 4.74
C ALA A 162 -1.17 3.12 5.24
N HIS A 163 -0.42 4.08 5.80
CA HIS A 163 -0.94 5.39 6.23
C HIS A 163 -2.38 5.35 6.77
N PRO A 164 -2.66 4.56 7.84
CA PRO A 164 -4.01 4.40 8.38
C PRO A 164 -4.63 5.69 8.90
N ASP A 165 -3.82 6.74 9.03
CA ASP A 165 -4.18 8.07 9.51
C ASP A 165 -4.19 9.15 8.40
N ILE A 166 -4.15 8.75 7.12
CA ILE A 166 -4.04 9.67 5.98
C ILE A 166 -5.16 10.74 5.95
N THR A 167 -6.35 10.42 6.46
CA THR A 167 -7.43 11.42 6.54
C THR A 167 -7.24 12.45 7.65
N ALA A 168 -6.22 12.29 8.50
CA ALA A 168 -5.84 13.30 9.50
C ALA A 168 -4.80 14.31 8.99
N ILE A 169 -4.28 14.16 7.77
CA ILE A 169 -3.16 14.95 7.23
C ILE A 169 -3.39 16.48 7.28
N ASN A 170 -4.64 16.93 7.13
CA ASN A 170 -5.00 18.35 7.17
C ASN A 170 -5.82 18.71 8.42
N CYS A 171 -5.79 17.89 9.46
CA CYS A 171 -6.47 18.18 10.72
C CYS A 171 -5.57 19.02 11.63
N GLU A 172 -5.99 20.24 11.95
CA GLU A 172 -5.28 21.12 12.90
C GLU A 172 -5.21 20.49 14.30
N ARG A 173 -6.19 19.69 14.66
CA ARG A 173 -6.27 18.98 15.95
C ARG A 173 -7.15 17.74 15.90
N TRP A 174 -6.81 16.78 16.73
CA TRP A 174 -7.61 15.57 16.93
C TRP A 174 -8.89 15.88 17.72
N THR A 175 -10.02 15.77 17.04
CA THR A 175 -11.34 15.86 17.70
C THR A 175 -11.70 14.54 18.38
N PRO A 176 -12.65 14.52 19.34
CA PRO A 176 -13.16 13.28 19.92
C PRO A 176 -13.68 12.28 18.87
N ASP A 177 -14.35 12.75 17.81
CA ASP A 177 -14.87 11.92 16.73
C ASP A 177 -13.75 11.25 15.92
N LEU A 178 -12.67 12.00 15.59
CA LEU A 178 -11.50 11.44 14.92
C LEU A 178 -10.82 10.38 15.79
N LYS A 179 -10.64 10.68 17.08
CA LYS A 179 -10.04 9.71 18.03
C LYS A 179 -10.86 8.43 18.12
N ALA A 180 -12.20 8.53 18.18
CA ALA A 180 -13.07 7.37 18.21
C ALA A 180 -12.95 6.55 16.92
N ALA A 181 -12.98 7.20 15.75
CA ALA A 181 -12.88 6.53 14.46
C ALA A 181 -11.56 5.75 14.29
N TYR A 182 -10.43 6.37 14.63
CA TYR A 182 -9.13 5.69 14.51
C TYR A 182 -8.90 4.62 15.59
N LYS A 183 -9.58 4.74 16.74
CA LYS A 183 -9.54 3.70 17.76
C LYS A 183 -10.06 2.37 17.22
N ASP A 184 -11.10 2.39 16.41
CA ASP A 184 -11.68 1.18 15.79
C ASP A 184 -10.65 0.44 14.93
N ILE A 185 -9.81 1.17 14.16
CA ILE A 185 -8.71 0.56 13.38
C ILE A 185 -7.67 -0.07 14.31
N CYS A 186 -7.28 0.62 15.38
CA CYS A 186 -6.32 0.09 16.35
C CYS A 186 -6.85 -1.15 17.07
N GLU A 187 -8.11 -1.15 17.47
CA GLU A 187 -8.73 -2.31 18.14
C GLU A 187 -8.87 -3.51 17.21
N ALA A 188 -9.24 -3.28 15.94
CA ALA A 188 -9.29 -4.34 14.95
C ALA A 188 -7.91 -4.98 14.71
N SER A 189 -6.84 -4.16 14.68
CA SER A 189 -5.48 -4.66 14.47
C SER A 189 -4.96 -5.58 15.60
N LEU A 190 -5.59 -5.57 16.77
CA LEU A 190 -5.25 -6.43 17.91
C LEU A 190 -5.97 -7.78 17.86
N SER A 191 -6.98 -7.92 17.00
CA SER A 191 -7.83 -9.12 16.91
C SER A 191 -7.58 -9.96 15.66
N LEU A 192 -6.72 -9.49 14.75
CA LEU A 192 -6.27 -10.17 13.54
C LEU A 192 -4.90 -10.81 13.72
#